data_ae8620a57013a3a51aa46cc06409d0bd
#
_entry.id   ae8620a57013a3a51aa46cc06409d0bd
#
_cell.length_a   1.000
_cell.length_b   1.000
_cell.length_c   1.000
_cell.angle_alpha   90.00
_cell.angle_beta   90.00
_cell.angle_gamma   90.00
#
_symmetry.space_group_name_H-M   'P 1'
#
loop_
_entity.id
_entity.type
_entity.pdbx_description
1 polymer ?
#
loop_
_entity_poly.entity_id
_entity_poly.type
_entity_poly.pdbx_seq_one_letter_code
_entity_poly.pdbx_strand_id
1 'polypeptide(L)'
;NLHCHSTTGVTLVTLQKAIEAGVDVVDTAISSMSLGPGHNPTESLVEMLEGTEYTTGLDMDRLLKIRDHFKKVRPKYKKFESKTLVNTNIFQSQIPGGMLSNMESQLEAQGAGDRMDEVMKEVPRVRKDAGYPPLVTPSSQIVGTQAVFNVLMGNGSYKNLTAEFADLMLGYYGKPIGELNPEIVEMAKKQTGKEPIDCRPADLLEPEWDQLVEQAKSLEAVSYTHLRAHETGRN
;
A
#
# COMPACT_ATOMS: atom_id res chain seq x y z
N ASN A 1 -3.26 15.94 -2.85
CA ASN A 1 -3.37 14.74 -3.69
C ASN A 1 -4.17 13.66 -2.95
N LEU A 2 -5.24 13.16 -3.56
CA LEU A 2 -6.06 12.07 -3.02
C LEU A 2 -5.79 10.76 -3.76
N HIS A 3 -5.36 9.76 -2.99
CA HIS A 3 -5.16 8.38 -3.44
C HIS A 3 -6.26 7.50 -2.85
N CYS A 4 -7.16 6.97 -3.68
CA CYS A 4 -8.34 6.23 -3.24
C CYS A 4 -8.58 4.99 -4.11
N HIS A 5 -8.57 3.80 -3.48
CA HIS A 5 -8.83 2.53 -4.17
C HIS A 5 -10.33 2.28 -4.38
N SER A 6 -10.68 1.58 -5.44
CA SER A 6 -12.07 1.31 -5.83
C SER A 6 -12.68 0.08 -5.15
N THR A 7 -12.02 -0.49 -4.15
CA THR A 7 -12.39 -1.76 -3.54
C THR A 7 -13.79 -1.79 -2.94
N THR A 8 -14.29 -0.65 -2.43
CA THR A 8 -15.63 -0.56 -1.82
C THR A 8 -16.74 -0.23 -2.83
N GLY A 9 -16.41 0.14 -4.06
CA GLY A 9 -17.35 0.53 -5.10
C GLY A 9 -17.89 1.97 -5.03
N VAL A 10 -17.53 2.75 -3.98
CA VAL A 10 -18.02 4.15 -3.80
C VAL A 10 -17.00 5.22 -4.19
N THR A 11 -15.89 4.82 -4.77
CA THR A 11 -14.73 5.69 -5.00
C THR A 11 -15.04 6.88 -5.90
N LEU A 12 -15.83 6.71 -6.97
CA LEU A 12 -16.18 7.81 -7.87
C LEU A 12 -16.88 8.95 -7.12
N VAL A 13 -17.81 8.60 -6.23
CA VAL A 13 -18.52 9.58 -5.39
C VAL A 13 -17.55 10.22 -4.38
N THR A 14 -16.62 9.43 -3.82
CA THR A 14 -15.59 9.94 -2.92
C THR A 14 -14.70 10.97 -3.61
N LEU A 15 -14.24 10.66 -4.85
CA LEU A 15 -13.42 11.58 -5.65
C LEU A 15 -14.18 12.85 -5.98
N GLN A 16 -15.46 12.75 -6.40
CA GLN A 16 -16.30 13.91 -6.67
C GLN A 16 -16.41 14.82 -5.45
N LYS A 17 -16.74 14.27 -4.29
CA LYS A 17 -16.86 15.06 -3.05
C LYS A 17 -15.56 15.68 -2.60
N ALA A 18 -14.45 15.00 -2.82
CA ALA A 18 -13.12 15.55 -2.52
C ALA A 18 -12.74 16.71 -3.44
N ILE A 19 -13.06 16.60 -4.74
CA ILE A 19 -12.85 17.67 -5.73
C ILE A 19 -13.69 18.89 -5.36
N GLU A 20 -14.98 18.71 -5.07
CA GLU A 20 -15.87 19.78 -4.59
C GLU A 20 -15.37 20.42 -3.29
N ALA A 21 -14.65 19.69 -2.45
CA ALA A 21 -14.04 20.17 -1.21
C ALA A 21 -12.65 20.82 -1.40
N GLY A 22 -12.13 20.88 -2.63
CA GLY A 22 -10.89 21.60 -2.96
C GLY A 22 -9.64 20.73 -3.07
N VAL A 23 -9.78 19.44 -3.35
CA VAL A 23 -8.62 18.59 -3.69
C VAL A 23 -8.08 18.96 -5.07
N ASP A 24 -6.76 19.19 -5.16
CA ASP A 24 -6.11 19.62 -6.42
C ASP A 24 -5.80 18.46 -7.36
N VAL A 25 -5.46 17.29 -6.82
CA VAL A 25 -5.02 16.12 -7.61
C VAL A 25 -5.71 14.87 -7.08
N VAL A 26 -6.17 14.01 -7.99
CA VAL A 26 -6.72 12.68 -7.68
C VAL A 26 -6.06 11.61 -8.52
N ASP A 27 -5.77 10.47 -7.89
CA ASP A 27 -5.18 9.34 -8.57
C ASP A 27 -6.28 8.48 -9.22
N THR A 28 -6.06 8.12 -10.48
CA THR A 28 -6.96 7.28 -11.27
C THR A 28 -6.17 6.25 -12.07
N ALA A 29 -6.85 5.29 -12.69
CA ALA A 29 -6.25 4.32 -13.59
C ALA A 29 -7.01 4.27 -14.92
N ILE A 30 -6.31 4.05 -16.04
CA ILE A 30 -6.97 3.84 -17.33
C ILE A 30 -7.99 2.69 -17.22
N SER A 31 -9.19 2.83 -17.81
CA SER A 31 -10.32 1.93 -17.52
C SER A 31 -10.02 0.45 -17.74
N SER A 32 -9.18 0.10 -18.70
CA SER A 32 -8.75 -1.28 -18.94
C SER A 32 -7.90 -1.87 -17.81
N MET A 33 -7.37 -1.07 -16.88
CA MET A 33 -6.54 -1.47 -15.73
C MET A 33 -7.13 -1.01 -14.38
N SER A 34 -8.38 -0.56 -14.37
CA SER A 34 -9.04 0.05 -13.22
C SER A 34 -9.95 -0.91 -12.44
N LEU A 35 -10.55 -0.40 -11.37
CA LEU A 35 -11.53 -1.04 -10.49
C LEU A 35 -10.96 -2.13 -9.57
N GLY A 36 -11.82 -2.70 -8.73
CA GLY A 36 -11.43 -3.65 -7.69
C GLY A 36 -10.42 -3.03 -6.70
N PRO A 37 -9.30 -3.70 -6.44
CA PRO A 37 -8.23 -3.16 -5.60
C PRO A 37 -7.43 -2.02 -6.27
N GLY A 38 -7.69 -1.72 -7.54
CA GLY A 38 -7.10 -0.56 -8.25
C GLY A 38 -7.86 0.73 -8.00
N HIS A 39 -7.64 1.71 -8.89
CA HIS A 39 -8.27 3.03 -8.82
C HIS A 39 -9.52 3.12 -9.69
N ASN A 40 -10.22 4.25 -9.59
CA ASN A 40 -11.34 4.57 -10.44
C ASN A 40 -10.89 4.79 -11.89
N PRO A 41 -11.74 4.47 -12.90
CA PRO A 41 -11.41 4.74 -14.29
C PRO A 41 -11.19 6.23 -14.57
N THR A 42 -10.06 6.57 -15.19
CA THR A 42 -9.71 7.95 -15.57
C THR A 42 -10.77 8.53 -16.50
N GLU A 43 -11.16 7.78 -17.52
CA GLU A 43 -12.13 8.21 -18.52
C GLU A 43 -13.49 8.53 -17.90
N SER A 44 -13.93 7.74 -16.90
CA SER A 44 -15.20 7.99 -16.22
C SER A 44 -15.16 9.28 -15.39
N LEU A 45 -14.03 9.58 -14.75
CA LEU A 45 -13.86 10.80 -13.99
C LEU A 45 -13.79 12.02 -14.92
N VAL A 46 -13.03 11.94 -16.00
CA VAL A 46 -12.93 13.02 -16.99
C VAL A 46 -14.30 13.37 -17.58
N GLU A 47 -15.07 12.36 -18.00
CA GLU A 47 -16.42 12.56 -18.53
C GLU A 47 -17.38 13.17 -17.50
N MET A 48 -17.30 12.71 -16.25
CA MET A 48 -18.14 13.25 -15.17
C MET A 48 -17.85 14.73 -14.88
N LEU A 49 -16.61 15.17 -15.04
CA LEU A 49 -16.19 16.54 -14.79
C LEU A 49 -16.33 17.46 -16.02
N GLU A 50 -16.63 16.90 -17.19
CA GLU A 50 -16.79 17.67 -18.43
C GLU A 50 -17.96 18.65 -18.31
N GLY A 51 -17.74 19.90 -18.73
CA GLY A 51 -18.73 20.98 -18.59
C GLY A 51 -18.91 21.54 -17.19
N THR A 52 -18.13 21.07 -16.19
CA THR A 52 -18.08 21.67 -14.84
C THR A 52 -16.90 22.61 -14.70
N GLU A 53 -16.85 23.36 -13.57
CA GLU A 53 -15.71 24.18 -13.20
C GLU A 53 -14.41 23.35 -12.90
N TYR A 54 -14.55 22.04 -12.74
CA TYR A 54 -13.47 21.10 -12.43
C TYR A 54 -12.96 20.33 -13.65
N THR A 55 -13.22 20.82 -14.87
CA THR A 55 -12.73 20.13 -16.09
C THR A 55 -11.22 19.92 -16.04
N THR A 56 -10.80 18.73 -16.48
CA THR A 56 -9.38 18.29 -16.40
C THR A 56 -8.53 18.76 -17.56
N GLY A 57 -9.15 19.14 -18.71
CA GLY A 57 -8.47 19.42 -19.97
C GLY A 57 -7.84 18.19 -20.62
N LEU A 58 -8.10 16.97 -20.14
CA LEU A 58 -7.61 15.74 -20.75
C LEU A 58 -8.40 15.38 -22.01
N ASP A 59 -7.69 14.94 -23.04
CA ASP A 59 -8.26 14.54 -24.33
C ASP A 59 -8.81 13.10 -24.25
N MET A 60 -10.11 12.94 -24.34
CA MET A 60 -10.79 11.65 -24.24
C MET A 60 -10.34 10.68 -25.34
N ASP A 61 -10.13 11.13 -26.58
CA ASP A 61 -9.69 10.28 -27.69
C ASP A 61 -8.30 9.68 -27.44
N ARG A 62 -7.43 10.44 -26.79
CA ARG A 62 -6.10 9.94 -26.39
C ARG A 62 -6.22 8.93 -25.26
N LEU A 63 -7.06 9.17 -24.26
CA LEU A 63 -7.34 8.22 -23.17
C LEU A 63 -7.87 6.91 -23.73
N LEU A 64 -8.82 6.97 -24.67
CA LEU A 64 -9.38 5.77 -25.31
C LEU A 64 -8.33 4.96 -26.09
N LYS A 65 -7.38 5.61 -26.74
CA LYS A 65 -6.24 4.92 -27.39
C LYS A 65 -5.34 4.21 -26.39
N ILE A 66 -5.04 4.85 -25.25
CA ILE A 66 -4.28 4.24 -24.16
C ILE A 66 -5.04 3.05 -23.58
N ARG A 67 -6.34 3.20 -23.31
CA ARG A 67 -7.23 2.11 -22.89
C ARG A 67 -7.16 0.91 -23.84
N ASP A 68 -7.27 1.12 -25.13
CA ASP A 68 -7.27 0.04 -26.13
C ASP A 68 -5.92 -0.68 -26.21
N HIS A 69 -4.82 0.03 -25.97
CA HIS A 69 -3.51 -0.60 -25.82
C HIS A 69 -3.50 -1.54 -24.60
N PHE A 70 -3.83 -1.02 -23.41
CA PHE A 70 -3.77 -1.81 -22.17
C PHE A 70 -4.84 -2.91 -22.10
N LYS A 71 -5.97 -2.77 -22.80
CA LYS A 71 -6.94 -3.85 -22.97
C LYS A 71 -6.33 -5.11 -23.61
N LYS A 72 -5.32 -4.94 -24.48
CA LYS A 72 -4.56 -6.04 -25.10
C LYS A 72 -3.47 -6.59 -24.18
N VAL A 73 -2.96 -5.76 -23.28
CA VAL A 73 -1.89 -6.12 -22.32
C VAL A 73 -2.44 -6.90 -21.13
N ARG A 74 -3.55 -6.44 -20.53
CA ARG A 74 -4.15 -6.99 -19.30
C ARG A 74 -4.30 -8.52 -19.27
N PRO A 75 -4.72 -9.20 -20.34
CA PRO A 75 -4.88 -10.66 -20.32
C PRO A 75 -3.61 -11.43 -19.98
N LYS A 76 -2.42 -10.85 -20.26
CA LYS A 76 -1.13 -11.47 -19.91
C LYS A 76 -0.93 -11.59 -18.39
N TYR A 77 -1.63 -10.77 -17.61
CA TYR A 77 -1.52 -10.67 -16.15
C TYR A 77 -2.76 -11.23 -15.42
N LYS A 78 -3.64 -11.94 -16.13
CA LYS A 78 -4.90 -12.48 -15.57
C LYS A 78 -4.71 -13.27 -14.27
N LYS A 79 -3.60 -13.99 -14.12
CA LYS A 79 -3.28 -14.77 -12.91
C LYS A 79 -3.07 -13.91 -11.66
N PHE A 80 -2.84 -12.60 -11.81
CA PHE A 80 -2.64 -11.66 -10.72
C PHE A 80 -3.89 -10.81 -10.45
N GLU A 81 -4.98 -11.00 -11.19
CA GLU A 81 -6.21 -10.26 -10.97
C GLU A 81 -6.89 -10.69 -9.68
N SER A 82 -7.41 -9.72 -8.94
CA SER A 82 -8.25 -9.99 -7.78
C SER A 82 -9.51 -10.75 -8.18
N LYS A 83 -9.91 -11.73 -7.39
CA LYS A 83 -11.15 -12.48 -7.59
C LYS A 83 -12.40 -11.66 -7.26
N THR A 84 -12.25 -10.58 -6.48
CA THR A 84 -13.35 -9.75 -6.00
C THR A 84 -13.24 -8.34 -6.57
N LEU A 85 -14.28 -7.88 -7.28
CA LEU A 85 -14.36 -6.52 -7.82
C LEU A 85 -14.77 -5.50 -6.75
N VAL A 86 -15.69 -5.87 -5.86
CA VAL A 86 -16.19 -5.02 -4.78
C VAL A 86 -16.20 -5.82 -3.49
N ASN A 87 -15.62 -5.24 -2.42
CA ASN A 87 -15.62 -5.82 -1.09
C ASN A 87 -16.12 -4.79 -0.07
N THR A 88 -17.37 -4.93 0.37
CA THR A 88 -17.99 -4.03 1.35
C THR A 88 -17.61 -4.35 2.79
N ASN A 89 -17.00 -5.50 3.07
CA ASN A 89 -16.49 -5.83 4.41
C ASN A 89 -15.42 -4.85 4.88
N ILE A 90 -14.78 -4.15 3.93
CA ILE A 90 -13.79 -3.10 4.23
C ILE A 90 -14.40 -1.96 5.05
N PHE A 91 -15.68 -1.65 4.92
CA PHE A 91 -16.35 -0.65 5.75
C PHE A 91 -16.32 -0.99 7.24
N GLN A 92 -16.30 -2.28 7.58
CA GLN A 92 -16.20 -2.76 8.95
C GLN A 92 -14.76 -3.02 9.37
N SER A 93 -14.00 -3.73 8.56
CA SER A 93 -12.61 -4.14 8.87
C SER A 93 -11.60 -3.01 8.71
N GLN A 94 -11.89 -2.00 7.87
CA GLN A 94 -10.96 -0.92 7.47
C GLN A 94 -9.65 -1.44 6.83
N ILE A 95 -9.65 -2.67 6.29
CA ILE A 95 -8.49 -3.28 5.66
C ILE A 95 -8.42 -2.85 4.20
N PRO A 96 -7.32 -2.22 3.74
CA PRO A 96 -7.16 -1.81 2.34
C PRO A 96 -7.16 -3.00 1.37
N GLY A 97 -7.68 -2.79 0.16
CA GLY A 97 -7.77 -3.85 -0.84
C GLY A 97 -6.43 -4.49 -1.23
N GLY A 98 -5.36 -3.72 -1.31
CA GLY A 98 -4.02 -4.24 -1.59
C GLY A 98 -3.48 -5.12 -0.44
N MET A 99 -3.83 -4.81 0.81
CA MET A 99 -3.51 -5.67 1.95
C MET A 99 -4.28 -6.99 1.88
N LEU A 100 -5.57 -6.93 1.52
CA LEU A 100 -6.41 -8.11 1.37
C LEU A 100 -5.84 -9.08 0.33
N SER A 101 -5.52 -8.59 -0.86
CA SER A 101 -4.95 -9.41 -1.94
C SER A 101 -3.60 -10.04 -1.55
N ASN A 102 -2.79 -9.32 -0.76
CA ASN A 102 -1.52 -9.84 -0.28
C ASN A 102 -1.74 -10.98 0.74
N MET A 103 -2.66 -10.82 1.68
CA MET A 103 -3.01 -11.86 2.67
C MET A 103 -3.61 -13.10 1.98
N GLU A 104 -4.49 -12.92 0.99
CA GLU A 104 -5.02 -14.01 0.16
C GLU A 104 -3.90 -14.81 -0.49
N SER A 105 -2.95 -14.12 -1.13
CA SER A 105 -1.81 -14.76 -1.80
C SER A 105 -0.90 -15.50 -0.81
N GLN A 106 -0.67 -14.93 0.38
CA GLN A 106 0.13 -15.58 1.42
C GLN A 106 -0.55 -16.86 1.95
N LEU A 107 -1.85 -16.81 2.21
CA LEU A 107 -2.63 -17.95 2.67
C LEU A 107 -2.70 -19.05 1.60
N GLU A 108 -2.94 -18.69 0.34
CA GLU A 108 -2.94 -19.64 -0.77
C GLU A 108 -1.59 -20.35 -0.93
N ALA A 109 -0.48 -19.61 -0.82
CA ALA A 109 0.87 -20.17 -0.88
C ALA A 109 1.17 -21.18 0.24
N GLN A 110 0.45 -21.06 1.37
CA GLN A 110 0.55 -21.97 2.52
C GLN A 110 -0.55 -23.07 2.53
N GLY A 111 -1.39 -23.13 1.49
CA GLY A 111 -2.51 -24.07 1.42
C GLY A 111 -3.62 -23.83 2.43
N ALA A 112 -3.74 -22.59 2.94
CA ALA A 112 -4.66 -22.20 4.02
C ALA A 112 -5.62 -21.09 3.58
N GLY A 113 -5.99 -21.02 2.30
CA GLY A 113 -6.88 -19.99 1.75
C GLY A 113 -8.26 -19.94 2.39
N ASP A 114 -8.72 -21.04 2.98
CA ASP A 114 -9.97 -21.16 3.74
C ASP A 114 -9.94 -20.44 5.10
N ARG A 115 -8.76 -20.05 5.60
CA ARG A 115 -8.60 -19.36 6.88
C ARG A 115 -8.64 -17.83 6.79
N MET A 116 -9.02 -17.27 5.64
CA MET A 116 -9.05 -15.81 5.43
C MET A 116 -9.95 -15.09 6.45
N ASP A 117 -11.11 -15.67 6.80
CA ASP A 117 -12.02 -15.09 7.79
C ASP A 117 -11.39 -14.97 9.20
N GLU A 118 -10.53 -15.92 9.58
CA GLU A 118 -9.80 -15.88 10.85
C GLU A 118 -8.77 -14.74 10.82
N VAL A 119 -8.05 -14.59 9.71
CA VAL A 119 -7.07 -13.50 9.51
C VAL A 119 -7.76 -12.14 9.55
N MET A 120 -8.92 -12.00 8.88
CA MET A 120 -9.70 -10.77 8.89
C MET A 120 -10.14 -10.33 10.30
N LYS A 121 -10.41 -11.28 11.19
CA LYS A 121 -10.73 -11.00 12.60
C LYS A 121 -9.48 -10.67 13.43
N GLU A 122 -8.33 -11.19 13.04
CA GLU A 122 -7.07 -11.01 13.74
C GLU A 122 -6.43 -9.64 13.43
N VAL A 123 -6.55 -9.11 12.20
CA VAL A 123 -5.97 -7.83 11.77
C VAL A 123 -6.33 -6.67 12.71
N PRO A 124 -7.59 -6.45 13.12
CA PRO A 124 -7.93 -5.36 14.04
C PRO A 124 -7.21 -5.47 15.39
N ARG A 125 -7.00 -6.69 15.90
CA ARG A 125 -6.27 -6.93 17.16
C ARG A 125 -4.80 -6.57 17.00
N VAL A 126 -4.15 -7.10 15.97
CA VAL A 126 -2.73 -6.81 15.66
C VAL A 126 -2.51 -5.31 15.45
N ARG A 127 -3.42 -4.64 14.73
CA ARG A 127 -3.39 -3.20 14.52
C ARG A 127 -3.50 -2.42 15.83
N LYS A 128 -4.41 -2.83 16.72
CA LYS A 128 -4.58 -2.22 18.03
C LYS A 128 -3.32 -2.38 18.88
N ASP A 129 -2.78 -3.59 18.96
CA ASP A 129 -1.57 -3.90 19.72
C ASP A 129 -0.35 -3.11 19.23
N ALA A 130 -0.32 -2.78 17.94
CA ALA A 130 0.72 -1.94 17.32
C ALA A 130 0.46 -0.42 17.43
N GLY A 131 -0.50 0.03 18.25
CA GLY A 131 -0.78 1.45 18.44
C GLY A 131 -1.50 2.12 17.28
N TYR A 132 -2.33 1.38 16.53
CA TYR A 132 -3.15 1.84 15.41
C TYR A 132 -2.37 2.50 14.28
N PRO A 133 -1.32 1.86 13.73
CA PRO A 133 -0.64 2.41 12.58
C PRO A 133 -1.62 2.59 11.40
N PRO A 134 -1.43 3.61 10.56
CA PRO A 134 -2.16 3.74 9.30
C PRO A 134 -1.95 2.48 8.45
N LEU A 135 -3.03 1.93 7.89
CA LEU A 135 -2.93 0.73 7.03
C LEU A 135 -2.59 1.13 5.59
N VAL A 136 -1.41 1.69 5.40
CA VAL A 136 -0.78 2.01 4.11
C VAL A 136 0.56 1.27 4.02
N THR A 137 1.15 1.17 2.84
CA THR A 137 2.48 0.57 2.68
C THR A 137 3.55 1.40 3.42
N PRO A 138 4.42 0.81 4.25
CA PRO A 138 4.57 -0.64 4.49
C PRO A 138 3.75 -1.21 5.65
N SER A 139 3.20 -0.38 6.54
CA SER A 139 2.57 -0.81 7.80
C SER A 139 1.37 -1.75 7.58
N SER A 140 0.60 -1.57 6.50
CA SER A 140 -0.47 -2.50 6.15
C SER A 140 0.02 -3.91 5.89
N GLN A 141 1.16 -4.05 5.20
CA GLN A 141 1.77 -5.35 4.93
C GLN A 141 2.33 -5.97 6.21
N ILE A 142 2.99 -5.18 7.06
CA ILE A 142 3.55 -5.61 8.33
C ILE A 142 2.44 -6.18 9.25
N VAL A 143 1.36 -5.42 9.43
CA VAL A 143 0.21 -5.84 10.25
C VAL A 143 -0.48 -7.06 9.65
N GLY A 144 -0.68 -7.09 8.33
CA GLY A 144 -1.30 -8.23 7.63
C GLY A 144 -0.50 -9.50 7.74
N THR A 145 0.80 -9.44 7.49
CA THR A 145 1.70 -10.59 7.58
C THR A 145 1.76 -11.13 9.00
N GLN A 146 1.81 -10.26 10.02
CA GLN A 146 1.75 -10.70 11.42
C GLN A 146 0.42 -11.36 11.76
N ALA A 147 -0.71 -10.85 11.27
CA ALA A 147 -2.02 -11.45 11.47
C ALA A 147 -2.11 -12.86 10.83
N VAL A 148 -1.63 -13.01 9.59
CA VAL A 148 -1.53 -14.33 8.93
C VAL A 148 -0.66 -15.27 9.76
N PHE A 149 0.49 -14.78 10.23
CA PHE A 149 1.42 -15.58 11.03
C PHE A 149 0.81 -16.03 12.35
N ASN A 150 0.11 -15.15 13.06
CA ASN A 150 -0.60 -15.48 14.31
C ASN A 150 -1.65 -16.57 14.08
N VAL A 151 -2.41 -16.50 13.00
CA VAL A 151 -3.43 -17.49 12.65
C VAL A 151 -2.79 -18.83 12.32
N LEU A 152 -1.78 -18.86 11.43
CA LEU A 152 -1.17 -20.09 10.94
C LEU A 152 -0.33 -20.81 12.00
N MET A 153 0.48 -20.07 12.74
CA MET A 153 1.51 -20.65 13.64
C MET A 153 1.15 -20.49 15.11
N GLY A 154 0.37 -19.49 15.46
CA GLY A 154 0.08 -19.10 16.83
C GLY A 154 -1.30 -19.52 17.33
N ASN A 155 -2.14 -20.07 16.46
CA ASN A 155 -3.55 -20.35 16.78
C ASN A 155 -4.27 -19.10 17.33
N GLY A 156 -4.01 -17.94 16.71
CA GLY A 156 -4.51 -16.63 17.12
C GLY A 156 -3.72 -15.95 18.24
N SER A 157 -2.54 -16.43 18.61
CA SER A 157 -1.67 -15.81 19.61
C SER A 157 -0.30 -15.45 19.04
N TYR A 158 0.40 -14.50 19.68
CA TYR A 158 1.78 -14.18 19.33
C TYR A 158 2.72 -15.25 19.88
N LYS A 159 3.12 -16.22 19.04
CA LYS A 159 4.23 -17.14 19.38
C LYS A 159 5.58 -16.54 19.08
N ASN A 160 5.69 -15.91 17.91
CA ASN A 160 6.85 -15.17 17.46
C ASN A 160 6.36 -13.93 16.69
N LEU A 161 7.21 -12.94 16.58
CA LEU A 161 6.96 -11.76 15.76
C LEU A 161 7.72 -11.90 14.44
N THR A 162 7.14 -11.39 13.35
CA THR A 162 7.91 -11.16 12.13
C THR A 162 8.95 -10.07 12.39
N ALA A 163 10.07 -10.07 11.67
CA ALA A 163 11.13 -9.10 11.91
C ALA A 163 10.63 -7.66 11.76
N GLU A 164 9.84 -7.41 10.72
CA GLU A 164 9.27 -6.11 10.43
C GLU A 164 8.25 -5.68 11.50
N PHE A 165 7.45 -6.61 12.03
CA PHE A 165 6.50 -6.31 13.10
C PHE A 165 7.22 -6.02 14.42
N ALA A 166 8.27 -6.75 14.74
CA ALA A 166 9.11 -6.45 15.89
C ALA A 166 9.75 -5.06 15.78
N ASP A 167 10.27 -4.70 14.61
CA ASP A 167 10.83 -3.37 14.36
C ASP A 167 9.75 -2.28 14.42
N LEU A 168 8.52 -2.53 13.97
CA LEU A 168 7.38 -1.62 14.14
C LEU A 168 7.09 -1.37 15.61
N MET A 169 7.04 -2.44 16.44
CA MET A 169 6.80 -2.35 17.88
C MET A 169 7.91 -1.62 18.63
N LEU A 170 9.12 -1.59 18.10
CA LEU A 170 10.28 -0.92 18.69
C LEU A 170 10.51 0.51 18.16
N GLY A 171 9.60 1.04 17.31
CA GLY A 171 9.66 2.42 16.83
C GLY A 171 10.48 2.64 15.56
N TYR A 172 11.07 1.58 14.95
CA TYR A 172 11.90 1.68 13.74
C TYR A 172 11.11 2.01 12.47
N TYR A 173 9.78 2.08 12.54
CA TYR A 173 8.88 2.60 11.50
C TYR A 173 8.22 3.93 11.89
N GLY A 174 8.71 4.57 12.94
CA GLY A 174 8.21 5.83 13.47
C GLY A 174 7.23 5.67 14.63
N LYS A 175 6.79 6.80 15.17
CA LYS A 175 5.94 6.84 16.37
C LYS A 175 4.51 6.45 16.03
N PRO A 176 3.89 5.48 16.73
CA PRO A 176 2.49 5.12 16.55
C PRO A 176 1.55 6.23 17.05
N ILE A 177 0.27 6.18 16.59
CA ILE A 177 -0.76 7.13 17.00
C ILE A 177 -1.28 6.81 18.40
N GLY A 178 -1.46 5.52 18.69
CA GLY A 178 -1.95 5.01 19.98
C GLY A 178 -0.85 4.36 20.80
N GLU A 179 -1.25 3.83 21.96
CA GLU A 179 -0.35 3.11 22.85
C GLU A 179 -0.02 1.72 22.28
N LEU A 180 1.24 1.34 22.35
CA LEU A 180 1.71 0.00 22.01
C LEU A 180 1.37 -0.97 23.14
N ASN A 181 1.06 -2.22 22.79
CA ASN A 181 0.91 -3.28 23.76
C ASN A 181 2.27 -3.59 24.42
N PRO A 182 2.45 -3.34 25.74
CA PRO A 182 3.76 -3.45 26.39
C PRO A 182 4.29 -4.89 26.41
N GLU A 183 3.42 -5.90 26.45
CA GLU A 183 3.83 -7.31 26.41
C GLU A 183 4.49 -7.65 25.06
N ILE A 184 3.94 -7.09 23.96
CA ILE A 184 4.47 -7.31 22.61
C ILE A 184 5.77 -6.53 22.41
N VAL A 185 5.90 -5.33 22.97
CA VAL A 185 7.17 -4.57 22.99
C VAL A 185 8.27 -5.37 23.68
N GLU A 186 7.99 -5.92 24.86
CA GLU A 186 8.98 -6.74 25.57
C GLU A 186 9.32 -8.04 24.84
N MET A 187 8.34 -8.63 24.13
CA MET A 187 8.58 -9.76 23.25
C MET A 187 9.50 -9.38 22.08
N ALA A 188 9.26 -8.24 21.45
CA ALA A 188 10.10 -7.71 20.36
C ALA A 188 11.54 -7.48 20.82
N LYS A 189 11.76 -6.86 21.99
CA LYS A 189 13.09 -6.66 22.58
C LYS A 189 13.81 -7.98 22.78
N LYS A 190 13.14 -8.96 23.42
CA LYS A 190 13.73 -10.27 23.67
C LYS A 190 14.08 -11.03 22.39
N GLN A 191 13.23 -10.93 21.37
CA GLN A 191 13.42 -11.64 20.12
C GLN A 191 14.53 -11.03 19.26
N THR A 192 14.61 -9.70 19.21
CA THR A 192 15.55 -8.98 18.32
C THR A 192 16.85 -8.55 18.99
N GLY A 193 16.86 -8.43 20.31
CA GLY A 193 17.97 -7.82 21.07
C GLY A 193 18.09 -6.31 20.88
N LYS A 194 17.13 -5.67 20.20
CA LYS A 194 17.10 -4.23 19.96
C LYS A 194 16.36 -3.50 21.08
N GLU A 195 16.77 -2.26 21.37
CA GLU A 195 16.03 -1.37 22.26
C GLU A 195 15.02 -0.51 21.47
N PRO A 196 13.90 -0.11 22.11
CA PRO A 196 12.96 0.82 21.50
C PRO A 196 13.60 2.18 21.25
N ILE A 197 13.19 2.82 20.15
CA ILE A 197 13.61 4.19 19.81
C ILE A 197 12.42 5.13 19.82
N ASP A 198 12.65 6.39 20.18
CA ASP A 198 11.66 7.47 20.20
C ASP A 198 12.01 8.62 19.23
N CYS A 199 13.17 8.51 18.57
CA CYS A 199 13.62 9.45 17.55
C CYS A 199 13.15 9.03 16.15
N ARG A 200 13.35 9.90 15.17
CA ARG A 200 13.14 9.56 13.76
C ARG A 200 14.17 8.49 13.35
N PRO A 201 13.73 7.33 12.81
CA PRO A 201 14.64 6.24 12.46
C PRO A 201 15.76 6.65 11.50
N ALA A 202 15.47 7.57 10.57
CA ALA A 202 16.46 8.08 9.62
C ALA A 202 17.62 8.84 10.29
N ASP A 203 17.42 9.38 11.51
CA ASP A 203 18.46 10.10 12.24
C ASP A 203 19.52 9.15 12.85
N LEU A 204 19.24 7.85 12.85
CA LEU A 204 20.16 6.80 13.28
C LEU A 204 21.06 6.28 12.15
N LEU A 205 20.79 6.69 10.90
CA LEU A 205 21.57 6.28 9.75
C LEU A 205 22.76 7.21 9.56
N GLU A 206 23.92 6.63 9.29
CA GLU A 206 25.08 7.42 8.86
C GLU A 206 24.82 7.99 7.44
N PRO A 207 25.27 9.23 7.16
CA PRO A 207 25.15 9.83 5.84
C PRO A 207 25.94 9.03 4.80
N GLU A 208 25.26 8.40 3.85
CA GLU A 208 25.87 7.56 2.81
C GLU A 208 25.92 8.25 1.44
N TRP A 209 25.32 9.44 1.29
CA TRP A 209 25.14 10.09 -0.01
C TRP A 209 26.46 10.27 -0.79
N ASP A 210 27.46 10.83 -0.16
CA ASP A 210 28.74 11.11 -0.83
C ASP A 210 29.46 9.83 -1.24
N GLN A 211 29.42 8.81 -0.39
CA GLN A 211 29.98 7.49 -0.68
C GLN A 211 29.26 6.83 -1.87
N LEU A 212 27.93 6.87 -1.90
CA LEU A 212 27.15 6.30 -2.99
C LEU A 212 27.35 7.06 -4.31
N VAL A 213 27.52 8.37 -4.26
CA VAL A 213 27.85 9.18 -5.44
C VAL A 213 29.24 8.79 -6.01
N GLU A 214 30.24 8.61 -5.16
CA GLU A 214 31.56 8.17 -5.61
C GLU A 214 31.54 6.74 -6.16
N GLN A 215 30.80 5.85 -5.55
CA GLN A 215 30.58 4.49 -6.09
C GLN A 215 29.87 4.52 -7.46
N ALA A 216 28.83 5.37 -7.59
CA ALA A 216 28.13 5.51 -8.86
C ALA A 216 29.02 6.10 -9.97
N LYS A 217 29.94 7.03 -9.62
CA LYS A 217 30.92 7.57 -10.58
C LYS A 217 31.96 6.50 -11.01
N SER A 218 32.26 5.55 -10.16
CA SER A 218 33.19 4.44 -10.47
C SER A 218 32.56 3.35 -11.31
N LEU A 219 31.22 3.25 -11.37
CA LEU A 219 30.50 2.36 -12.27
C LEU A 219 30.57 2.93 -13.69
N GLU A 220 30.73 2.06 -14.71
CA GLU A 220 30.86 2.48 -16.09
C GLU A 220 29.76 3.50 -16.51
N ALA A 221 30.14 4.48 -17.31
CA ALA A 221 29.40 5.68 -17.67
C ALA A 221 27.91 5.53 -18.07
N VAL A 222 27.47 4.33 -18.43
CA VAL A 222 26.09 4.03 -18.83
C VAL A 222 25.09 4.19 -17.67
N SER A 223 25.45 3.78 -16.46
CA SER A 223 24.57 3.85 -15.30
C SER A 223 24.38 5.29 -14.78
N TYR A 224 25.45 6.09 -14.78
CA TYR A 224 25.42 7.48 -14.33
C TYR A 224 24.66 8.40 -15.31
N THR A 225 24.80 8.17 -16.61
CA THR A 225 24.11 8.91 -17.65
C THR A 225 22.60 8.65 -17.63
N HIS A 226 22.18 7.43 -17.29
CA HIS A 226 20.75 7.08 -17.11
C HIS A 226 20.13 7.75 -15.89
N LEU A 227 20.82 7.85 -14.78
CA LEU A 227 20.34 8.57 -13.58
C LEU A 227 20.16 10.07 -13.86
N ARG A 228 21.11 10.72 -14.56
CA ARG A 228 20.98 12.13 -14.97
C ARG A 228 19.91 12.36 -16.04
N ALA A 229 19.69 11.44 -16.95
CA ALA A 229 18.66 11.57 -17.97
C ALA A 229 17.24 11.62 -17.38
N HIS A 230 17.00 10.99 -16.24
CA HIS A 230 15.74 11.11 -15.50
C HIS A 230 15.56 12.46 -14.81
N GLU A 231 16.64 13.15 -14.42
CA GLU A 231 16.56 14.49 -13.82
C GLU A 231 16.37 15.59 -14.87
N THR A 232 16.90 15.42 -16.08
CA THR A 232 16.83 16.42 -17.16
C THR A 232 15.59 16.31 -18.04
N GLY A 233 14.79 15.27 -17.92
CA GLY A 233 13.53 15.06 -18.66
C GLY A 233 12.33 15.86 -18.13
N ARG A 234 12.55 16.81 -17.20
CA ARG A 234 11.53 17.71 -16.65
C ARG A 234 11.85 19.17 -16.98
N ASN A 235 11.98 19.48 -18.27
CA ASN A 235 11.86 20.84 -18.79
C ASN A 235 10.91 20.84 -19.98
#